data_7c2fe167c6cc34ca54d483d8f6f965c4
#
_entry.id   7c2fe167c6cc34ca54d483d8f6f965c4
#
_cell.length_a   1.000
_cell.length_b   1.000
_cell.length_c   1.000
_cell.angle_alpha   90.00
_cell.angle_beta   90.00
_cell.angle_gamma   90.00
#
_symmetry.space_group_name_H-M   'P 1'
#
loop_
_entity.id
_entity.type
_entity.pdbx_description
1 polymer ?
#
loop_
_entity_poly.entity_id
_entity_poly.type
_entity_poly.pdbx_seq_one_letter_code
_entity_poly.pdbx_strand_id
1 'polypeptide(L)'
;EPDSEQQVSFDADTISEGRFLEDSTDKGLVIGAKMADHLETDLGKRVVVMSQDPDNEIADRGFRIVGIYRAKLASLEETYIYAGRDTVQKLLKLGDGVSEIAITGDDYRNTDQWYSHIRQAAGESVETLPWYEVDTYLGSMLAMMDGFVLVWIIIVFLALSFGLVNTLVMAVFERVREIGLMQALGMRPSTILYQILMESLLLLLIGLLLGNIFAVGTVIPLQGGIDISIVAEGMEMMGTSSMLYPALKLNDMIMANVIVIVLGLLTSILPAWRAASYDPIEALNKT
;
A
#
# COMPACT_ATOMS: atom_id res chain seq x y z
N GLU A 1 27.43 3.07 -4.07
CA GLU A 1 27.80 3.05 -5.48
C GLU A 1 26.71 3.80 -6.26
N PRO A 2 27.03 4.90 -7.00
CA PRO A 2 26.00 5.79 -7.53
C PRO A 2 24.99 5.11 -8.43
N ASP A 3 25.43 4.20 -9.30
CA ASP A 3 24.55 3.49 -10.22
C ASP A 3 23.58 2.54 -9.49
N SER A 4 24.05 1.84 -8.46
CA SER A 4 23.25 0.95 -7.63
C SER A 4 22.27 1.75 -6.77
N GLU A 5 22.71 2.88 -6.22
CA GLU A 5 21.90 3.76 -5.38
C GLU A 5 20.72 4.34 -6.15
N GLN A 6 20.94 4.75 -7.41
CA GLN A 6 19.85 5.25 -8.27
C GLN A 6 18.80 4.18 -8.60
N GLN A 7 19.16 2.91 -8.55
CA GLN A 7 18.22 1.81 -8.77
C GLN A 7 17.43 1.42 -7.51
N VAL A 8 17.98 1.69 -6.32
CA VAL A 8 17.44 1.21 -5.05
C VAL A 8 16.69 2.29 -4.30
N SER A 9 17.29 3.45 -4.07
CA SER A 9 16.74 4.44 -3.14
C SER A 9 16.76 5.88 -3.65
N PHE A 10 17.60 6.21 -4.62
CA PHE A 10 17.78 7.59 -5.07
C PHE A 10 17.23 7.81 -6.49
N ASP A 11 16.27 8.73 -6.61
CA ASP A 11 15.77 9.16 -7.91
C ASP A 11 16.61 10.34 -8.43
N ALA A 12 17.29 10.16 -9.57
CA ALA A 12 18.16 11.19 -10.16
C ALA A 12 17.39 12.47 -10.51
N ASP A 13 16.08 12.38 -10.79
CA ASP A 13 15.23 13.54 -11.08
C ASP A 13 14.98 14.44 -9.85
N THR A 14 15.38 13.98 -8.65
CA THR A 14 15.26 14.75 -7.42
C THR A 14 16.38 15.80 -7.24
N ILE A 15 17.44 15.77 -8.05
CA ILE A 15 18.49 16.79 -8.02
C ILE A 15 17.92 18.13 -8.46
N SER A 16 17.86 19.08 -7.53
CA SER A 16 17.41 20.44 -7.81
C SER A 16 18.51 21.36 -8.31
N GLU A 17 19.74 21.17 -7.83
CA GLU A 17 20.91 21.96 -8.18
C GLU A 17 22.18 21.10 -8.26
N GLY A 18 23.01 21.37 -9.25
CA GLY A 18 24.29 20.66 -9.43
C GLY A 18 24.14 19.30 -10.13
N ARG A 19 24.82 18.29 -9.61
CA ARG A 19 24.85 16.93 -10.16
C ARG A 19 24.87 15.88 -9.06
N PHE A 20 24.51 14.65 -9.39
CA PHE A 20 24.77 13.49 -8.53
C PHE A 20 26.25 13.07 -8.59
N LEU A 21 26.64 12.10 -7.79
CA LEU A 21 28.00 11.54 -7.78
C LEU A 21 28.28 10.83 -9.11
N GLU A 22 29.50 10.95 -9.62
CA GLU A 22 29.90 10.33 -10.89
C GLU A 22 30.25 8.85 -10.72
N ASP A 23 31.00 8.54 -9.66
CA ASP A 23 31.47 7.19 -9.36
C ASP A 23 31.71 6.99 -7.85
N SER A 24 32.14 5.78 -7.46
CA SER A 24 32.45 5.44 -6.06
C SER A 24 33.61 6.23 -5.48
N THR A 25 34.48 6.82 -6.31
CA THR A 25 35.66 7.58 -5.89
C THR A 25 35.42 9.08 -5.82
N ASP A 26 34.22 9.55 -6.21
CA ASP A 26 33.87 10.96 -6.19
C ASP A 26 34.10 11.56 -4.79
N LYS A 27 34.74 12.73 -4.76
CA LYS A 27 35.03 13.46 -3.53
C LYS A 27 33.96 14.51 -3.19
N GLY A 28 32.92 14.57 -4.00
CA GLY A 28 31.75 15.41 -3.80
C GLY A 28 30.82 14.89 -2.71
N LEU A 29 29.97 15.78 -2.26
CA LEU A 29 28.86 15.48 -1.35
C LEU A 29 27.57 15.97 -1.97
N VAL A 30 26.52 15.13 -1.88
CA VAL A 30 25.16 15.50 -2.25
C VAL A 30 24.35 15.57 -0.95
N ILE A 31 23.67 16.70 -0.72
CA ILE A 31 22.91 16.98 0.49
C ILE A 31 21.48 17.36 0.15
N GLY A 32 20.55 17.18 1.10
CA GLY A 32 19.18 17.64 0.93
C GLY A 32 19.04 19.15 1.03
N ALA A 33 18.04 19.72 0.36
CA ALA A 33 17.78 21.16 0.35
C ALA A 33 17.53 21.70 1.76
N LYS A 34 16.76 21.00 2.60
CA LYS A 34 16.51 21.37 4.00
C LYS A 34 17.80 21.38 4.84
N MET A 35 18.68 20.41 4.63
CA MET A 35 19.98 20.37 5.29
C MET A 35 20.85 21.54 4.84
N ALA A 36 20.85 21.91 3.55
CA ALA A 36 21.54 23.07 3.04
C ALA A 36 21.07 24.37 3.70
N ASP A 37 19.75 24.54 3.84
CA ASP A 37 19.13 25.67 4.52
C ASP A 37 19.54 25.73 6.02
N HIS A 38 19.47 24.59 6.73
CA HIS A 38 19.86 24.52 8.15
C HIS A 38 21.35 24.83 8.40
N LEU A 39 22.20 24.43 7.47
CA LEU A 39 23.65 24.68 7.54
C LEU A 39 24.08 26.04 6.95
N GLU A 40 23.11 26.83 6.45
CA GLU A 40 23.36 28.10 5.77
C GLU A 40 24.43 27.98 4.66
N THR A 41 24.33 26.91 3.86
CA THR A 41 25.30 26.52 2.85
C THR A 41 24.68 26.40 1.47
N ASP A 42 25.52 26.39 0.43
CA ASP A 42 25.06 26.32 -0.97
C ASP A 42 25.95 25.41 -1.80
N LEU A 43 25.55 25.19 -3.06
CA LEU A 43 26.32 24.43 -4.04
C LEU A 43 27.75 24.98 -4.15
N GLY A 44 28.72 24.08 -4.19
CA GLY A 44 30.16 24.44 -4.32
C GLY A 44 30.87 24.82 -3.02
N LYS A 45 30.14 25.08 -1.93
CA LYS A 45 30.74 25.33 -0.60
C LYS A 45 31.28 24.03 0.01
N ARG A 46 32.04 24.17 1.09
CA ARG A 46 32.63 23.04 1.82
C ARG A 46 31.88 22.79 3.13
N VAL A 47 31.61 21.52 3.38
CA VAL A 47 31.03 21.00 4.62
C VAL A 47 31.98 19.97 5.20
N VAL A 48 32.16 19.94 6.52
CA VAL A 48 32.94 18.93 7.22
C VAL A 48 31.99 17.84 7.72
N VAL A 49 32.22 16.63 7.25
CA VAL A 49 31.52 15.43 7.77
C VAL A 49 32.41 14.81 8.83
N MET A 50 31.84 14.58 10.01
CA MET A 50 32.48 13.91 11.13
C MET A 50 31.78 12.62 11.45
N SER A 51 32.54 11.56 11.69
CA SER A 51 32.03 10.25 12.08
C SER A 51 33.05 9.56 12.99
N GLN A 52 32.76 8.34 13.42
CA GLN A 52 33.70 7.50 14.16
C GLN A 52 34.10 6.31 13.28
N ASP A 53 35.41 6.00 13.31
CA ASP A 53 35.89 4.76 12.67
C ASP A 53 35.66 3.53 13.58
N PRO A 54 35.94 2.29 13.13
CA PRO A 54 35.77 1.08 13.93
C PRO A 54 36.57 1.04 15.23
N ASP A 55 37.65 1.85 15.33
CA ASP A 55 38.47 1.97 16.53
C ASP A 55 37.95 3.05 17.50
N ASN A 56 36.77 3.63 17.25
CA ASN A 56 36.15 4.74 17.97
C ASN A 56 36.96 6.04 17.91
N GLU A 57 37.86 6.19 16.95
CA GLU A 57 38.52 7.46 16.69
C GLU A 57 37.64 8.38 15.84
N ILE A 58 37.75 9.70 16.10
CA ILE A 58 37.04 10.69 15.30
C ILE A 58 37.68 10.77 13.92
N ALA A 59 36.88 10.47 12.90
CA ALA A 59 37.25 10.63 11.51
C ALA A 59 36.51 11.83 10.93
N ASP A 60 37.25 12.83 10.44
CA ASP A 60 36.67 14.02 9.82
C ASP A 60 37.23 14.26 8.42
N ARG A 61 36.40 14.85 7.56
CA ARG A 61 36.80 15.24 6.22
C ARG A 61 35.94 16.37 5.67
N GLY A 62 36.60 17.33 5.04
CA GLY A 62 35.93 18.37 4.27
C GLY A 62 35.54 17.90 2.89
N PHE A 63 34.25 17.96 2.59
CA PHE A 63 33.64 17.65 1.30
C PHE A 63 33.20 18.94 0.62
N ARG A 64 33.17 18.94 -0.72
CA ARG A 64 32.54 19.99 -1.51
C ARG A 64 31.14 19.56 -1.91
N ILE A 65 30.13 20.39 -1.70
CA ILE A 65 28.78 20.16 -2.15
C ILE A 65 28.76 20.23 -3.68
N VAL A 66 28.41 19.11 -4.33
CA VAL A 66 28.32 18.98 -5.80
C VAL A 66 26.89 18.88 -6.29
N GLY A 67 25.94 18.57 -5.39
CA GLY A 67 24.52 18.53 -5.69
C GLY A 67 23.67 18.78 -4.45
N ILE A 68 22.50 19.35 -4.69
CA ILE A 68 21.44 19.54 -3.71
C ILE A 68 20.20 18.84 -4.25
N TYR A 69 19.61 17.94 -3.45
CA TYR A 69 18.41 17.19 -3.85
C TYR A 69 17.19 17.62 -3.06
N ARG A 70 16.02 17.46 -3.66
CA ARG A 70 14.71 17.62 -3.02
C ARG A 70 13.96 16.31 -3.04
N ALA A 71 13.63 15.80 -1.85
CA ALA A 71 12.86 14.58 -1.69
C ALA A 71 11.37 14.88 -1.48
N LYS A 72 10.52 13.88 -1.76
CA LYS A 72 9.08 13.98 -1.43
C LYS A 72 8.85 14.05 0.08
N LEU A 73 9.76 13.48 0.87
CA LEU A 73 9.73 13.51 2.33
C LEU A 73 10.80 14.48 2.84
N ALA A 74 10.38 15.53 3.53
CA ALA A 74 11.25 16.55 4.09
C ALA A 74 12.31 15.97 5.06
N SER A 75 11.94 14.92 5.81
CA SER A 75 12.85 14.23 6.75
C SER A 75 14.05 13.59 6.05
N LEU A 76 13.90 13.12 4.82
CA LEU A 76 15.02 12.59 4.05
C LEU A 76 16.04 13.68 3.71
N GLU A 77 15.57 14.89 3.35
CA GLU A 77 16.43 16.03 3.06
C GLU A 77 17.23 16.51 4.28
N GLU A 78 16.73 16.27 5.50
CA GLU A 78 17.38 16.65 6.74
C GLU A 78 18.36 15.60 7.27
N THR A 79 18.14 14.32 6.90
CA THR A 79 18.83 13.19 7.54
C THR A 79 19.91 12.57 6.65
N TYR A 80 19.67 12.50 5.33
CA TYR A 80 20.54 11.73 4.44
C TYR A 80 21.46 12.62 3.61
N ILE A 81 22.73 12.16 3.51
CA ILE A 81 23.75 12.72 2.63
C ILE A 81 24.36 11.60 1.79
N TYR A 82 24.77 11.89 0.57
CA TYR A 82 25.41 10.92 -0.32
C TYR A 82 26.83 11.32 -0.63
N ALA A 83 27.74 10.37 -0.49
CA ALA A 83 29.17 10.52 -0.79
C ALA A 83 29.69 9.27 -1.49
N GLY A 84 30.79 9.39 -2.24
CA GLY A 84 31.41 8.26 -2.92
C GLY A 84 31.84 7.18 -1.93
N ARG A 85 31.45 5.91 -2.17
CA ARG A 85 31.72 4.76 -1.29
C ARG A 85 33.21 4.66 -0.92
N ASP A 86 34.11 4.66 -1.91
CA ASP A 86 35.56 4.52 -1.69
C ASP A 86 36.12 5.69 -0.88
N THR A 87 35.50 6.88 -1.02
CA THR A 87 35.87 8.06 -0.26
C THR A 87 35.49 7.92 1.22
N VAL A 88 34.30 7.37 1.49
CA VAL A 88 33.82 7.08 2.85
C VAL A 88 34.60 5.93 3.48
N GLN A 89 34.86 4.84 2.75
CA GLN A 89 35.69 3.72 3.23
C GLN A 89 37.07 4.15 3.66
N LYS A 90 37.73 5.06 2.89
CA LYS A 90 39.02 5.64 3.26
C LYS A 90 38.94 6.56 4.49
N LEU A 91 37.85 7.32 4.60
CA LEU A 91 37.60 8.19 5.76
C LEU A 91 37.46 7.36 7.04
N LEU A 92 36.68 6.29 6.98
CA LEU A 92 36.33 5.44 8.12
C LEU A 92 37.29 4.26 8.33
N LYS A 93 38.34 4.13 7.53
CA LYS A 93 39.33 3.03 7.59
C LYS A 93 38.71 1.63 7.46
N LEU A 94 37.62 1.51 6.70
CA LEU A 94 36.85 0.25 6.56
C LEU A 94 37.48 -0.78 5.61
N GLY A 95 38.57 -0.41 4.90
CA GLY A 95 39.10 -1.22 3.80
C GLY A 95 38.06 -1.41 2.70
N ASP A 96 37.80 -2.65 2.30
CA ASP A 96 36.74 -2.99 1.31
C ASP A 96 35.41 -3.33 1.98
N GLY A 97 35.30 -3.16 3.30
CA GLY A 97 34.10 -3.45 4.06
C GLY A 97 32.98 -2.44 3.81
N VAL A 98 31.74 -2.86 4.04
CA VAL A 98 30.56 -2.00 4.07
C VAL A 98 29.80 -2.27 5.37
N SER A 99 29.15 -1.23 5.89
CA SER A 99 28.39 -1.35 7.14
C SER A 99 27.06 -2.08 6.92
N GLU A 100 26.44 -1.84 5.77
CA GLU A 100 25.10 -2.34 5.46
C GLU A 100 24.94 -2.54 3.96
N ILE A 101 24.14 -3.56 3.57
CA ILE A 101 23.74 -3.82 2.20
C ILE A 101 22.21 -3.83 2.16
N ALA A 102 21.62 -2.83 1.51
CA ALA A 102 20.18 -2.79 1.29
C ALA A 102 19.82 -3.55 0.02
N ILE A 103 18.82 -4.42 0.12
CA ILE A 103 18.28 -5.21 -0.99
C ILE A 103 16.81 -4.84 -1.16
N THR A 104 16.44 -4.43 -2.36
CA THR A 104 15.05 -4.11 -2.69
C THR A 104 14.45 -5.13 -3.66
N GLY A 105 13.14 -5.31 -3.57
CA GLY A 105 12.34 -6.13 -4.47
C GLY A 105 11.13 -5.36 -4.99
N ASP A 106 10.34 -5.98 -5.84
CA ASP A 106 9.20 -5.33 -6.53
C ASP A 106 8.05 -4.95 -5.59
N ASP A 107 7.86 -5.69 -4.48
CA ASP A 107 6.79 -5.42 -3.50
C ASP A 107 7.29 -5.70 -2.09
N TYR A 108 7.24 -4.68 -1.23
CA TYR A 108 7.63 -4.76 0.18
C TYR A 108 6.79 -5.75 1.00
N ARG A 109 5.56 -6.08 0.56
CA ARG A 109 4.68 -7.05 1.21
C ARG A 109 5.12 -8.49 0.99
N ASN A 110 5.88 -8.75 -0.07
CA ASN A 110 6.35 -10.10 -0.42
C ASN A 110 7.76 -10.40 0.09
N THR A 111 8.28 -9.61 1.02
CA THR A 111 9.63 -9.75 1.58
C THR A 111 9.91 -11.17 2.08
N ASP A 112 8.96 -11.81 2.74
CA ASP A 112 9.13 -13.15 3.32
C ASP A 112 9.41 -14.23 2.28
N GLN A 113 8.99 -14.06 1.02
CA GLN A 113 9.19 -15.05 -0.03
C GLN A 113 10.67 -15.17 -0.44
N TRP A 114 11.42 -14.09 -0.42
CA TRP A 114 12.82 -14.05 -0.83
C TRP A 114 13.80 -13.89 0.33
N TYR A 115 13.31 -13.48 1.51
CA TYR A 115 14.12 -13.32 2.72
C TYR A 115 14.90 -14.59 3.09
N SER A 116 14.26 -15.75 3.05
CA SER A 116 14.90 -17.03 3.35
C SER A 116 16.06 -17.35 2.39
N HIS A 117 15.94 -17.02 1.11
CA HIS A 117 16.99 -17.21 0.11
C HIS A 117 18.16 -16.26 0.35
N ILE A 118 17.87 -14.99 0.67
CA ILE A 118 18.91 -14.00 0.98
C ILE A 118 19.67 -14.39 2.23
N ARG A 119 18.97 -14.77 3.29
CA ARG A 119 19.59 -15.22 4.54
C ARG A 119 20.50 -16.43 4.32
N GLN A 120 20.06 -17.38 3.50
CA GLN A 120 20.88 -18.55 3.15
C GLN A 120 22.12 -18.17 2.33
N ALA A 121 21.99 -17.22 1.41
CA ALA A 121 23.11 -16.73 0.58
C ALA A 121 24.11 -15.90 1.39
N ALA A 122 23.65 -15.09 2.34
CA ALA A 122 24.48 -14.24 3.21
C ALA A 122 25.31 -15.06 4.22
N GLY A 123 24.82 -16.25 4.62
CA GLY A 123 25.48 -17.11 5.61
C GLY A 123 25.30 -16.62 7.05
N GLU A 124 25.89 -17.36 8.00
CA GLU A 124 25.74 -17.08 9.43
C GLU A 124 26.61 -15.92 9.95
N SER A 125 27.54 -15.42 9.17
CA SER A 125 28.44 -14.33 9.55
C SER A 125 27.85 -12.93 9.38
N VAL A 126 26.71 -12.81 8.73
CA VAL A 126 26.01 -11.55 8.43
C VAL A 126 24.61 -11.60 8.99
N GLU A 127 24.25 -10.59 9.78
CA GLU A 127 22.88 -10.43 10.24
C GLU A 127 22.00 -9.97 9.08
N THR A 128 20.93 -10.69 8.81
CA THR A 128 19.96 -10.37 7.76
C THR A 128 18.64 -10.04 8.42
N LEU A 129 18.17 -8.82 8.23
CA LEU A 129 16.92 -8.33 8.81
C LEU A 129 15.95 -7.89 7.70
N PRO A 130 14.68 -8.25 7.77
CA PRO A 130 13.68 -7.67 6.90
C PRO A 130 13.38 -6.22 7.33
N TRP A 131 12.93 -5.40 6.39
CA TRP A 131 12.72 -3.96 6.62
C TRP A 131 11.83 -3.65 7.85
N TYR A 132 10.82 -4.48 8.12
CA TYR A 132 9.90 -4.29 9.25
C TYR A 132 10.50 -4.64 10.62
N GLU A 133 11.63 -5.34 10.66
CA GLU A 133 12.44 -5.55 11.87
C GLU A 133 13.47 -4.44 12.05
N VAL A 134 14.01 -3.89 10.96
CA VAL A 134 14.91 -2.73 11.00
C VAL A 134 14.17 -1.50 11.49
N ASP A 135 13.00 -1.22 10.91
CA ASP A 135 12.11 -0.15 11.38
C ASP A 135 10.81 -0.75 11.94
N THR A 136 10.86 -1.13 13.21
CA THR A 136 9.72 -1.70 13.93
C THR A 136 8.56 -0.73 14.07
N TYR A 137 8.81 0.58 14.08
CA TYR A 137 7.76 1.59 14.12
C TYR A 137 6.98 1.62 12.79
N LEU A 138 7.69 1.71 11.68
CA LEU A 138 7.10 1.67 10.34
C LEU A 138 6.37 0.34 10.09
N GLY A 139 6.99 -0.79 10.46
CA GLY A 139 6.39 -2.11 10.38
C GLY A 139 5.07 -2.21 11.15
N SER A 140 5.06 -1.74 12.39
CA SER A 140 3.85 -1.72 13.24
C SER A 140 2.78 -0.77 12.72
N MET A 141 3.17 0.38 12.21
CA MET A 141 2.26 1.36 11.61
C MET A 141 1.55 0.79 10.38
N LEU A 142 2.29 0.14 9.48
CA LEU A 142 1.72 -0.48 8.28
C LEU A 142 0.81 -1.66 8.62
N ALA A 143 1.19 -2.51 9.59
CA ALA A 143 0.33 -3.59 10.08
C ALA A 143 -0.97 -3.06 10.70
N MET A 144 -0.90 -1.94 11.43
CA MET A 144 -2.08 -1.27 11.97
C MET A 144 -2.96 -0.70 10.85
N MET A 145 -2.39 -0.11 9.81
CA MET A 145 -3.14 0.37 8.64
C MET A 145 -3.89 -0.75 7.92
N ASP A 146 -3.25 -1.92 7.74
CA ASP A 146 -3.91 -3.10 7.17
C ASP A 146 -5.09 -3.56 8.05
N GLY A 147 -4.94 -3.50 9.38
CA GLY A 147 -6.02 -3.74 10.32
C GLY A 147 -7.19 -2.76 10.18
N PHE A 148 -6.92 -1.47 10.03
CA PHE A 148 -7.94 -0.45 9.77
C PHE A 148 -8.69 -0.70 8.46
N VAL A 149 -7.98 -1.04 7.39
CA VAL A 149 -8.60 -1.37 6.09
C VAL A 149 -9.56 -2.54 6.25
N LEU A 150 -9.17 -3.59 6.97
CA LEU A 150 -10.02 -4.75 7.25
C LEU A 150 -11.29 -4.34 8.02
N VAL A 151 -11.16 -3.52 9.06
CA VAL A 151 -12.33 -3.01 9.81
C VAL A 151 -13.26 -2.21 8.91
N TRP A 152 -12.74 -1.32 8.06
CA TRP A 152 -13.54 -0.57 7.10
C TRP A 152 -14.26 -1.48 6.10
N ILE A 153 -13.59 -2.51 5.57
CA ILE A 153 -14.22 -3.50 4.69
C ILE A 153 -15.39 -4.17 5.40
N ILE A 154 -15.24 -4.58 6.66
CA ILE A 154 -16.30 -5.19 7.46
C ILE A 154 -17.48 -4.24 7.63
N ILE A 155 -17.23 -2.97 8.01
CA ILE A 155 -18.27 -1.96 8.23
C ILE A 155 -19.05 -1.71 6.93
N VAL A 156 -18.36 -1.45 5.84
CA VAL A 156 -18.98 -1.20 4.52
C VAL A 156 -19.77 -2.42 4.09
N PHE A 157 -19.22 -3.63 4.26
CA PHE A 157 -19.91 -4.86 3.93
C PHE A 157 -21.19 -5.06 4.75
N LEU A 158 -21.15 -4.82 6.06
CA LEU A 158 -22.36 -4.91 6.89
C LEU A 158 -23.43 -3.93 6.41
N ALA A 159 -23.06 -2.68 6.12
CA ALA A 159 -23.99 -1.70 5.58
C ALA A 159 -24.62 -2.13 4.25
N LEU A 160 -23.80 -2.63 3.32
CA LEU A 160 -24.27 -3.16 2.02
C LEU A 160 -25.16 -4.41 2.19
N SER A 161 -24.84 -5.29 3.14
CA SER A 161 -25.63 -6.49 3.44
C SER A 161 -27.05 -6.15 3.88
N PHE A 162 -27.23 -5.12 4.72
CA PHE A 162 -28.56 -4.65 5.10
C PHE A 162 -29.35 -4.17 3.89
N GLY A 163 -28.74 -3.40 2.99
CA GLY A 163 -29.37 -2.95 1.75
C GLY A 163 -29.78 -4.11 0.85
N LEU A 164 -28.87 -5.07 0.64
CA LEU A 164 -29.12 -6.24 -0.18
C LEU A 164 -30.26 -7.12 0.39
N VAL A 165 -30.21 -7.44 1.68
CA VAL A 165 -31.25 -8.24 2.35
C VAL A 165 -32.60 -7.56 2.25
N ASN A 166 -32.68 -6.24 2.52
CA ASN A 166 -33.93 -5.50 2.42
C ASN A 166 -34.50 -5.51 0.99
N THR A 167 -33.68 -5.32 -0.01
CA THR A 167 -34.08 -5.37 -1.43
C THR A 167 -34.59 -6.78 -1.82
N LEU A 168 -33.84 -7.82 -1.42
CA LEU A 168 -34.24 -9.21 -1.72
C LEU A 168 -35.55 -9.62 -0.99
N VAL A 169 -35.67 -9.20 0.28
CA VAL A 169 -36.90 -9.47 1.05
C VAL A 169 -38.10 -8.79 0.38
N MET A 170 -37.95 -7.52 -0.06
CA MET A 170 -39.03 -6.83 -0.78
C MET A 170 -39.37 -7.51 -2.10
N ALA A 171 -38.36 -7.87 -2.90
CA ALA A 171 -38.57 -8.60 -4.16
C ALA A 171 -39.28 -9.94 -3.97
N VAL A 172 -38.95 -10.67 -2.89
CA VAL A 172 -39.64 -11.90 -2.52
C VAL A 172 -41.10 -11.65 -2.15
N PHE A 173 -41.36 -10.60 -1.34
CA PHE A 173 -42.73 -10.27 -0.95
C PHE A 173 -43.64 -9.88 -2.15
N GLU A 174 -43.09 -9.14 -3.11
CA GLU A 174 -43.79 -8.78 -4.35
C GLU A 174 -44.17 -9.99 -5.19
N ARG A 175 -43.40 -11.09 -5.13
CA ARG A 175 -43.58 -12.30 -5.91
C ARG A 175 -44.09 -13.51 -5.09
N VAL A 176 -44.55 -13.30 -3.83
CA VAL A 176 -44.99 -14.40 -2.95
C VAL A 176 -46.06 -15.26 -3.60
N ARG A 177 -47.02 -14.64 -4.32
CA ARG A 177 -48.08 -15.34 -5.01
C ARG A 177 -47.57 -16.20 -6.18
N GLU A 178 -46.62 -15.73 -6.93
CA GLU A 178 -45.94 -16.48 -8.01
C GLU A 178 -45.18 -17.67 -7.44
N ILE A 179 -44.46 -17.48 -6.35
CA ILE A 179 -43.73 -18.53 -5.63
C ILE A 179 -44.69 -19.60 -5.11
N GLY A 180 -45.81 -19.17 -4.49
CA GLY A 180 -46.85 -20.09 -4.02
C GLY A 180 -47.49 -20.91 -5.16
N LEU A 181 -47.72 -20.28 -6.33
CA LEU A 181 -48.21 -20.97 -7.51
C LEU A 181 -47.21 -22.00 -8.04
N MET A 182 -45.94 -21.65 -8.11
CA MET A 182 -44.87 -22.58 -8.52
C MET A 182 -44.79 -23.80 -7.58
N GLN A 183 -44.91 -23.58 -6.28
CA GLN A 183 -44.95 -24.68 -5.30
C GLN A 183 -46.22 -25.55 -5.43
N ALA A 184 -47.40 -24.94 -5.66
CA ALA A 184 -48.62 -25.65 -5.88
C ALA A 184 -48.59 -26.52 -7.16
N LEU A 185 -47.84 -26.11 -8.18
CA LEU A 185 -47.56 -26.88 -9.40
C LEU A 185 -46.50 -27.97 -9.21
N GLY A 186 -45.96 -28.14 -7.98
CA GLY A 186 -45.01 -29.20 -7.61
C GLY A 186 -43.54 -28.82 -7.75
N MET A 187 -43.22 -27.55 -7.88
CA MET A 187 -41.81 -27.10 -7.88
C MET A 187 -41.16 -27.32 -6.51
N ARG A 188 -39.99 -27.90 -6.48
CA ARG A 188 -39.27 -28.18 -5.24
C ARG A 188 -38.78 -26.87 -4.58
N PRO A 189 -38.85 -26.71 -3.25
CA PRO A 189 -38.33 -25.55 -2.54
C PRO A 189 -36.85 -25.23 -2.87
N SER A 190 -36.01 -26.25 -3.09
CA SER A 190 -34.60 -26.08 -3.49
C SER A 190 -34.45 -25.39 -4.85
N THR A 191 -35.38 -25.59 -5.78
CA THR A 191 -35.36 -24.93 -7.10
C THR A 191 -35.64 -23.43 -6.95
N ILE A 192 -36.59 -23.07 -6.09
CA ILE A 192 -36.93 -21.68 -5.77
C ILE A 192 -35.76 -21.01 -5.09
N LEU A 193 -35.11 -21.67 -4.10
CA LEU A 193 -33.92 -21.20 -3.45
C LEU A 193 -32.81 -20.89 -4.47
N TYR A 194 -32.54 -21.84 -5.36
CA TYR A 194 -31.51 -21.68 -6.39
C TYR A 194 -31.84 -20.52 -7.34
N GLN A 195 -33.09 -20.36 -7.74
CA GLN A 195 -33.52 -19.26 -8.60
C GLN A 195 -33.25 -17.90 -7.96
N ILE A 196 -33.58 -17.69 -6.68
CA ILE A 196 -33.37 -16.46 -5.96
C ILE A 196 -31.86 -16.19 -5.78
N LEU A 197 -31.06 -17.21 -5.47
CA LEU A 197 -29.63 -17.09 -5.37
C LEU A 197 -28.98 -16.71 -6.72
N MET A 198 -29.45 -17.28 -7.82
CA MET A 198 -28.98 -16.92 -9.17
C MET A 198 -29.36 -15.50 -9.55
N GLU A 199 -30.56 -15.03 -9.19
CA GLU A 199 -30.98 -13.64 -9.38
C GLU A 199 -30.09 -12.69 -8.55
N SER A 200 -29.81 -13.02 -7.29
CA SER A 200 -28.89 -12.27 -6.43
C SER A 200 -27.48 -12.22 -6.99
N LEU A 201 -26.98 -13.34 -7.51
CA LEU A 201 -25.65 -13.40 -8.14
C LEU A 201 -25.58 -12.50 -9.38
N LEU A 202 -26.60 -12.52 -10.23
CA LEU A 202 -26.64 -11.66 -11.42
C LEU A 202 -26.65 -10.18 -11.05
N LEU A 203 -27.45 -9.80 -10.05
CA LEU A 203 -27.47 -8.42 -9.54
C LEU A 203 -26.12 -8.00 -8.97
N LEU A 204 -25.47 -8.88 -8.20
CA LEU A 204 -24.12 -8.63 -7.66
C LEU A 204 -23.09 -8.46 -8.78
N LEU A 205 -23.12 -9.30 -9.82
CA LEU A 205 -22.19 -9.21 -10.95
C LEU A 205 -22.38 -7.90 -11.73
N ILE A 206 -23.62 -7.48 -11.98
CA ILE A 206 -23.92 -6.20 -12.64
C ILE A 206 -23.43 -5.04 -11.75
N GLY A 207 -23.74 -5.09 -10.46
CA GLY A 207 -23.29 -4.08 -9.49
C GLY A 207 -21.77 -3.99 -9.41
N LEU A 208 -21.06 -5.11 -9.39
CA LEU A 208 -19.60 -5.15 -9.40
C LEU A 208 -19.01 -4.62 -10.71
N LEU A 209 -19.61 -4.96 -11.86
CA LEU A 209 -19.17 -4.43 -13.14
C LEU A 209 -19.23 -2.89 -13.16
N LEU A 210 -20.38 -2.33 -12.76
CA LEU A 210 -20.55 -0.89 -12.67
C LEU A 210 -19.62 -0.27 -11.62
N GLY A 211 -19.51 -0.89 -10.44
CA GLY A 211 -18.62 -0.44 -9.37
C GLY A 211 -17.15 -0.41 -9.79
N ASN A 212 -16.66 -1.43 -10.48
CA ASN A 212 -15.31 -1.47 -11.01
C ASN A 212 -15.09 -0.39 -12.10
N ILE A 213 -16.06 -0.14 -12.98
CA ILE A 213 -15.96 0.95 -13.97
C ILE A 213 -15.82 2.31 -13.26
N PHE A 214 -16.65 2.56 -12.24
CA PHE A 214 -16.56 3.79 -11.46
C PHE A 214 -15.24 3.88 -10.68
N ALA A 215 -14.78 2.80 -10.07
CA ALA A 215 -13.52 2.77 -9.34
C ALA A 215 -12.33 3.11 -10.26
N VAL A 216 -12.25 2.47 -11.41
CA VAL A 216 -11.20 2.75 -12.41
C VAL A 216 -11.31 4.18 -12.93
N GLY A 217 -12.53 4.64 -13.27
CA GLY A 217 -12.78 5.98 -13.77
C GLY A 217 -12.46 7.10 -12.78
N THR A 218 -12.55 6.84 -11.48
CA THR A 218 -12.22 7.82 -10.43
C THR A 218 -10.76 7.75 -10.01
N VAL A 219 -10.19 6.56 -9.86
CA VAL A 219 -8.83 6.40 -9.32
C VAL A 219 -7.75 6.73 -10.37
N ILE A 220 -7.93 6.32 -11.63
CA ILE A 220 -6.91 6.58 -12.67
C ILE A 220 -6.59 8.08 -12.83
N PRO A 221 -7.56 9.00 -12.95
CA PRO A 221 -7.25 10.43 -13.05
C PRO A 221 -6.57 11.00 -11.79
N LEU A 222 -6.80 10.38 -10.62
CA LEU A 222 -6.24 10.83 -9.34
C LEU A 222 -4.83 10.28 -9.06
N GLN A 223 -4.33 9.34 -9.87
CA GLN A 223 -2.97 8.80 -9.72
C GLN A 223 -1.87 9.85 -9.91
N GLY A 224 -2.18 10.98 -10.55
CA GLY A 224 -1.28 12.12 -10.65
C GLY A 224 -0.97 12.82 -9.31
N GLY A 225 -1.66 12.44 -8.24
CA GLY A 225 -1.54 12.99 -6.90
C GLY A 225 -2.71 13.90 -6.54
N ILE A 226 -3.18 13.74 -5.31
CA ILE A 226 -4.19 14.58 -4.69
C ILE A 226 -3.47 15.45 -3.66
N ASP A 227 -3.56 16.77 -3.82
CA ASP A 227 -3.06 17.71 -2.82
C ASP A 227 -4.03 17.71 -1.62
N ILE A 228 -3.54 17.24 -0.48
CA ILE A 228 -4.26 17.21 0.80
C ILE A 228 -3.70 18.23 1.79
N SER A 229 -3.01 19.28 1.31
CA SER A 229 -2.36 20.30 2.14
C SER A 229 -3.30 20.94 3.16
N ILE A 230 -4.59 21.08 2.84
CA ILE A 230 -5.62 21.63 3.75
C ILE A 230 -5.79 20.79 5.04
N VAL A 231 -5.50 19.48 4.98
CA VAL A 231 -5.61 18.55 6.12
C VAL A 231 -4.22 18.17 6.65
N ALA A 232 -3.18 18.46 5.87
CA ALA A 232 -1.82 17.97 6.08
C ALA A 232 -0.94 18.86 6.97
N GLU A 233 -1.39 20.04 7.43
CA GLU A 233 -0.57 20.87 8.34
C GLU A 233 -0.04 20.10 9.56
N GLY A 234 -0.81 19.11 10.05
CA GLY A 234 -0.35 18.19 11.11
C GLY A 234 0.53 17.03 10.60
N MET A 235 0.43 16.65 9.33
CA MET A 235 1.18 15.54 8.72
C MET A 235 2.57 16.00 8.25
N GLU A 236 2.71 17.25 7.81
CA GLU A 236 4.01 17.84 7.48
C GLU A 236 4.95 17.91 8.70
N MET A 237 4.38 18.14 9.90
CA MET A 237 5.14 18.06 11.16
C MET A 237 5.62 16.63 11.48
N MET A 238 5.00 15.60 10.89
CA MET A 238 5.41 14.20 10.98
C MET A 238 6.29 13.75 9.81
N GLY A 239 6.70 14.68 8.93
CA GLY A 239 7.58 14.39 7.79
C GLY A 239 6.90 13.63 6.65
N THR A 240 5.56 13.61 6.59
CA THR A 240 4.81 12.97 5.50
C THR A 240 4.48 13.97 4.40
N SER A 241 4.45 13.50 3.15
CA SER A 241 4.11 14.34 2.00
C SER A 241 2.64 14.79 2.04
N SER A 242 2.38 16.04 1.68
CA SER A 242 1.03 16.58 1.47
C SER A 242 0.34 16.05 0.22
N MET A 243 1.05 15.26 -0.61
CA MET A 243 0.52 14.65 -1.82
C MET A 243 0.16 13.19 -1.58
N LEU A 244 -1.10 12.82 -1.78
CA LEU A 244 -1.60 11.44 -1.73
C LEU A 244 -1.67 10.86 -3.14
N TYR A 245 -1.01 9.73 -3.39
CA TYR A 245 -1.03 9.03 -4.66
C TYR A 245 -1.89 7.76 -4.56
N PRO A 246 -3.17 7.78 -4.96
CA PRO A 246 -4.00 6.59 -4.94
C PRO A 246 -3.50 5.57 -5.97
N ALA A 247 -3.33 4.32 -5.53
CA ALA A 247 -2.92 3.22 -6.38
C ALA A 247 -4.02 2.17 -6.50
N LEU A 248 -4.25 1.69 -7.72
CA LEU A 248 -5.18 0.61 -7.99
C LEU A 248 -4.40 -0.64 -8.39
N LYS A 249 -4.32 -1.63 -7.50
CA LYS A 249 -3.68 -2.91 -7.79
C LYS A 249 -4.73 -3.92 -8.24
N LEU A 250 -4.44 -4.65 -9.30
CA LEU A 250 -5.35 -5.67 -9.85
C LEU A 250 -5.68 -6.76 -8.83
N ASN A 251 -4.70 -7.18 -8.04
CA ASN A 251 -4.91 -8.19 -6.99
C ASN A 251 -5.89 -7.73 -5.91
N ASP A 252 -5.80 -6.47 -5.49
CA ASP A 252 -6.71 -5.90 -4.49
C ASP A 252 -8.15 -5.81 -5.04
N MET A 253 -8.31 -5.44 -6.32
CA MET A 253 -9.60 -5.45 -7.00
C MET A 253 -10.21 -6.85 -7.08
N ILE A 254 -9.43 -7.85 -7.48
CA ILE A 254 -9.90 -9.25 -7.56
C ILE A 254 -10.31 -9.72 -6.17
N MET A 255 -9.49 -9.48 -5.15
CA MET A 255 -9.78 -9.87 -3.77
C MET A 255 -11.07 -9.21 -3.25
N ALA A 256 -11.24 -7.91 -3.46
CA ALA A 256 -12.45 -7.19 -3.09
C ALA A 256 -13.69 -7.74 -3.79
N ASN A 257 -13.62 -8.00 -5.11
CA ASN A 257 -14.71 -8.58 -5.87
C ASN A 257 -15.11 -9.98 -5.36
N VAL A 258 -14.12 -10.83 -5.08
CA VAL A 258 -14.36 -12.18 -4.52
C VAL A 258 -15.03 -12.08 -3.15
N ILE A 259 -14.55 -11.21 -2.28
CA ILE A 259 -15.15 -10.98 -0.95
C ILE A 259 -16.61 -10.54 -1.10
N VAL A 260 -16.89 -9.56 -1.95
CA VAL A 260 -18.29 -9.07 -2.16
C VAL A 260 -19.19 -10.17 -2.70
N ILE A 261 -18.74 -10.99 -3.66
CA ILE A 261 -19.53 -12.10 -4.20
C ILE A 261 -19.84 -13.14 -3.11
N VAL A 262 -18.81 -13.59 -2.39
CA VAL A 262 -18.95 -14.62 -1.35
C VAL A 262 -19.89 -14.15 -0.25
N LEU A 263 -19.61 -12.97 0.29
CA LEU A 263 -20.42 -12.44 1.38
C LEU A 263 -21.83 -12.02 0.93
N GLY A 264 -21.97 -11.49 -0.29
CA GLY A 264 -23.26 -11.16 -0.87
C GLY A 264 -24.14 -12.40 -1.08
N LEU A 265 -23.57 -13.51 -1.56
CA LEU A 265 -24.28 -14.78 -1.65
C LEU A 265 -24.67 -15.33 -0.27
N LEU A 266 -23.77 -15.29 0.71
CA LEU A 266 -24.06 -15.73 2.07
C LEU A 266 -25.23 -14.96 2.69
N THR A 267 -25.27 -13.64 2.53
CA THR A 267 -26.37 -12.81 3.04
C THR A 267 -27.69 -13.05 2.31
N SER A 268 -27.62 -13.45 1.03
CA SER A 268 -28.80 -13.77 0.22
C SER A 268 -29.44 -15.11 0.59
N ILE A 269 -28.74 -16.03 1.26
CA ILE A 269 -29.27 -17.34 1.66
C ILE A 269 -30.46 -17.17 2.58
N LEU A 270 -30.42 -16.25 3.55
CA LEU A 270 -31.48 -16.10 4.55
C LEU A 270 -32.84 -15.69 3.92
N PRO A 271 -32.94 -14.63 3.09
CA PRO A 271 -34.19 -14.29 2.41
C PRO A 271 -34.60 -15.35 1.40
N ALA A 272 -33.68 -15.97 0.68
CA ALA A 272 -33.98 -17.03 -0.28
C ALA A 272 -34.54 -18.29 0.41
N TRP A 273 -33.99 -18.68 1.55
CA TRP A 273 -34.51 -19.81 2.33
C TRP A 273 -35.87 -19.50 2.92
N ARG A 274 -36.14 -18.31 3.41
CA ARG A 274 -37.44 -17.87 3.88
C ARG A 274 -38.47 -17.94 2.76
N ALA A 275 -38.12 -17.45 1.56
CA ALA A 275 -38.99 -17.51 0.38
C ALA A 275 -39.36 -18.97 0.00
N ALA A 276 -38.39 -19.88 0.01
CA ALA A 276 -38.61 -21.28 -0.31
C ALA A 276 -39.40 -22.04 0.76
N SER A 277 -39.54 -21.49 1.96
CA SER A 277 -40.25 -22.13 3.11
C SER A 277 -41.64 -21.59 3.32
N TYR A 278 -42.17 -20.73 2.43
CA TYR A 278 -43.59 -20.30 2.53
C TYR A 278 -44.56 -21.46 2.30
N ASP A 279 -45.66 -21.50 3.08
CA ASP A 279 -46.76 -22.42 2.82
C ASP A 279 -47.52 -21.93 1.59
N PRO A 280 -47.72 -22.81 0.56
CA PRO A 280 -48.44 -22.45 -0.66
C PRO A 280 -49.86 -21.92 -0.42
N ILE A 281 -50.53 -22.42 0.64
CA ILE A 281 -51.92 -22.03 0.97
C ILE A 281 -51.96 -20.61 1.54
N GLU A 282 -50.99 -20.27 2.41
CA GLU A 282 -50.87 -18.91 2.94
C GLU A 282 -50.42 -17.91 1.87
N ALA A 283 -49.50 -18.32 0.98
CA ALA A 283 -49.01 -17.50 -0.12
C ALA A 283 -50.06 -17.09 -1.12
N LEU A 284 -51.01 -17.99 -1.42
CA LEU A 284 -52.14 -17.73 -2.35
C LEU A 284 -53.23 -16.84 -1.72
N ASN A 285 -53.36 -16.82 -0.38
CA ASN A 285 -54.39 -16.08 0.34
C ASN A 285 -53.95 -14.69 0.80
N LYS A 286 -52.69 -14.33 0.65
CA LYS A 286 -52.18 -12.97 0.88
C LYS A 286 -52.61 -12.04 -0.25
N THR A 287 -53.59 -11.17 0.05
CA THR A 287 -54.00 -10.04 -0.79
C THR A 287 -53.06 -8.87 -0.63
#